data_109c54d54ce60c97b9763d662e7f17aa
#
_entry.id   109c54d54ce60c97b9763d662e7f17aa
#
_cell.length_a   1.000
_cell.length_b   1.000
_cell.length_c   1.000
_cell.angle_alpha   90.00
_cell.angle_beta   90.00
_cell.angle_gamma   90.00
#
_symmetry.space_group_name_H-M   'P 1'
#
loop_
_entity.id
_entity.type
_entity.pdbx_description
1 polymer ?
#
loop_
_entity_poly.entity_id
_entity_poly.type
_entity_poly.pdbx_seq_one_letter_code
_entity_poly.pdbx_strand_id
1 'polypeptide(L)'
;MKRVFLVASAIMMLSFLVVDPISKKERSYATKMLKETEKGLKDQLKGLSEAQLKFKPAADRWSIEDCVKHLAASEDMFWQMMEGTVKSPANPEKRGEISVTDEQLVQKIGDRTNKVKTTEKLMPENISFKDTDEAFESFKKKRDKLMEYVKSTNDELRNHVATTPLGMVDSYQLILFTAAHTNRHTQQIIEVKADPNFPK
;
A
#
# COMPACT_ATOMS: atom_id res chain seq x y z
N MET A 1 2.94 65.89 -37.86
CA MET A 1 2.71 65.23 -36.58
C MET A 1 2.46 63.77 -36.86
N LYS A 2 3.51 62.91 -36.66
CA LYS A 2 3.42 61.45 -36.89
C LYS A 2 3.07 60.83 -35.59
N ARG A 3 1.88 60.14 -35.48
CA ARG A 3 1.45 59.42 -34.32
C ARG A 3 2.08 57.98 -34.39
N VAL A 4 2.97 57.68 -33.48
CA VAL A 4 3.53 56.35 -33.29
C VAL A 4 2.57 55.57 -32.41
N PHE A 5 1.97 54.50 -32.93
CA PHE A 5 1.19 53.55 -32.15
C PHE A 5 2.15 52.51 -31.57
N LEU A 6 2.33 52.54 -30.26
CA LEU A 6 3.00 51.45 -29.50
C LEU A 6 2.02 50.30 -29.36
N VAL A 7 2.29 49.20 -30.05
CA VAL A 7 1.60 47.93 -29.83
C VAL A 7 2.31 47.24 -28.69
N ALA A 8 1.68 47.24 -27.51
CA ALA A 8 2.15 46.47 -26.38
C ALA A 8 1.74 44.99 -26.57
N SER A 9 2.68 44.14 -26.99
CA SER A 9 2.47 42.71 -27.04
C SER A 9 2.50 42.15 -25.62
N ALA A 10 1.34 41.80 -25.07
CA ALA A 10 1.24 41.05 -23.83
C ALA A 10 1.69 39.62 -24.09
N ILE A 11 2.91 39.27 -23.65
CA ILE A 11 3.39 37.91 -23.62
C ILE A 11 2.64 37.23 -22.49
N MET A 12 1.63 36.44 -22.85
CA MET A 12 0.93 35.54 -21.93
C MET A 12 1.89 34.38 -21.59
N MET A 13 2.56 34.48 -20.45
CA MET A 13 3.34 33.32 -19.92
C MET A 13 2.33 32.24 -19.55
N LEU A 14 2.17 31.21 -20.41
CA LEU A 14 1.58 29.94 -20.03
C LEU A 14 2.54 29.34 -19.01
N SER A 15 2.19 29.43 -17.74
CA SER A 15 2.80 28.60 -16.70
C SER A 15 2.40 27.15 -17.00
N PHE A 16 3.28 26.43 -17.70
CA PHE A 16 3.19 24.98 -17.70
C PHE A 16 3.31 24.55 -16.25
N LEU A 17 2.19 24.06 -15.68
CA LEU A 17 2.24 23.33 -14.41
C LEU A 17 3.22 22.19 -14.63
N VAL A 18 4.40 22.30 -14.04
CA VAL A 18 5.37 21.22 -14.02
C VAL A 18 4.70 20.11 -13.23
N VAL A 19 4.24 19.08 -13.95
CA VAL A 19 3.84 17.81 -13.34
C VAL A 19 5.05 17.31 -12.59
N ASP A 20 4.96 17.22 -11.27
CA ASP A 20 6.05 16.74 -10.43
C ASP A 20 5.77 15.28 -10.01
N PRO A 21 6.11 14.31 -10.89
CA PRO A 21 5.97 12.91 -10.55
C PRO A 21 6.91 12.60 -9.38
N ILE A 22 6.60 11.52 -8.64
CA ILE A 22 7.49 11.06 -7.56
C ILE A 22 8.95 10.98 -8.03
N SER A 23 9.86 11.44 -7.18
CA SER A 23 11.30 11.44 -7.47
C SER A 23 11.84 10.03 -7.71
N LYS A 24 12.99 9.93 -8.38
CA LYS A 24 13.69 8.64 -8.57
C LYS A 24 13.99 7.95 -7.23
N LYS A 25 14.27 8.71 -6.17
CA LYS A 25 14.52 8.20 -4.83
C LYS A 25 13.26 7.58 -4.23
N GLU A 26 12.13 8.27 -4.30
CA GLU A 26 10.82 7.78 -3.82
C GLU A 26 10.40 6.53 -4.58
N ARG A 27 10.52 6.55 -5.91
CA ARG A 27 10.21 5.40 -6.77
C ARG A 27 11.06 4.17 -6.40
N SER A 28 12.36 4.37 -6.22
CA SER A 28 13.27 3.31 -5.80
C SER A 28 12.93 2.78 -4.40
N TYR A 29 12.65 3.67 -3.46
CA TYR A 29 12.28 3.31 -2.08
C TYR A 29 11.00 2.49 -2.04
N ALA A 30 9.92 2.96 -2.67
CA ALA A 30 8.65 2.24 -2.70
C ALA A 30 8.79 0.86 -3.39
N THR A 31 9.45 0.80 -4.55
CA THR A 31 9.67 -0.46 -5.28
C THR A 31 10.47 -1.46 -4.45
N LYS A 32 11.56 -0.99 -3.79
CA LYS A 32 12.37 -1.82 -2.90
C LYS A 32 11.52 -2.36 -1.74
N MET A 33 10.77 -1.49 -1.06
CA MET A 33 9.94 -1.86 0.07
C MET A 33 8.85 -2.88 -0.31
N LEU A 34 8.16 -2.68 -1.45
CA LEU A 34 7.19 -3.61 -1.99
C LEU A 34 7.80 -4.99 -2.24
N LYS A 35 8.98 -5.03 -2.89
CA LYS A 35 9.70 -6.27 -3.19
C LYS A 35 10.19 -7.00 -1.95
N GLU A 36 10.75 -6.27 -0.98
CA GLU A 36 11.28 -6.85 0.26
C GLU A 36 10.17 -7.46 1.13
N THR A 37 9.02 -6.78 1.21
CA THR A 37 7.87 -7.28 1.99
C THR A 37 7.19 -8.48 1.32
N GLU A 38 7.09 -8.52 -0.01
CA GLU A 38 6.65 -9.71 -0.74
C GLU A 38 7.59 -10.89 -0.48
N LYS A 39 8.91 -10.67 -0.63
CA LYS A 39 9.91 -11.70 -0.36
C LYS A 39 9.82 -12.20 1.07
N GLY A 40 9.69 -11.30 2.04
CA GLY A 40 9.54 -11.65 3.45
C GLY A 40 8.34 -12.55 3.71
N LEU A 41 7.18 -12.22 3.13
CA LEU A 41 5.98 -13.06 3.20
C LEU A 41 6.23 -14.44 2.58
N LYS A 42 6.74 -14.48 1.35
CA LYS A 42 7.06 -15.73 0.63
C LYS A 42 7.99 -16.64 1.43
N ASP A 43 9.03 -16.07 2.03
CA ASP A 43 10.01 -16.82 2.82
C ASP A 43 9.36 -17.46 4.07
N GLN A 44 8.32 -16.81 4.66
CA GLN A 44 7.60 -17.38 5.79
C GLN A 44 6.67 -18.55 5.42
N LEU A 45 6.19 -18.61 4.18
CA LEU A 45 5.28 -19.65 3.71
C LEU A 45 6.01 -20.91 3.22
N LYS A 46 7.31 -20.79 2.95
CA LYS A 46 8.08 -21.87 2.31
C LYS A 46 8.11 -23.16 3.17
N GLY A 47 7.66 -24.26 2.57
CA GLY A 47 7.77 -25.61 3.15
C GLY A 47 6.79 -25.88 4.29
N LEU A 48 5.77 -25.05 4.51
CA LEU A 48 4.75 -25.30 5.50
C LEU A 48 3.75 -26.36 5.04
N SER A 49 3.39 -27.25 5.95
CA SER A 49 2.31 -28.21 5.75
C SER A 49 0.94 -27.56 5.88
N GLU A 50 -0.11 -28.20 5.38
CA GLU A 50 -1.50 -27.74 5.54
C GLU A 50 -1.88 -27.56 7.02
N ALA A 51 -1.46 -28.48 7.89
CA ALA A 51 -1.67 -28.37 9.33
C ALA A 51 -1.02 -27.11 9.93
N GLN A 52 0.19 -26.76 9.47
CA GLN A 52 0.89 -25.54 9.88
C GLN A 52 0.21 -24.27 9.36
N LEU A 53 -0.24 -24.28 8.12
CA LEU A 53 -0.93 -23.14 7.50
C LEU A 53 -2.27 -22.82 8.22
N LYS A 54 -3.00 -23.85 8.66
CA LYS A 54 -4.32 -23.71 9.31
C LYS A 54 -4.24 -23.62 10.84
N PHE A 55 -3.07 -23.75 11.44
CA PHE A 55 -2.91 -23.68 12.89
C PHE A 55 -3.30 -22.28 13.41
N LYS A 56 -4.18 -22.27 14.43
CA LYS A 56 -4.58 -21.08 15.18
C LYS A 56 -4.06 -21.16 16.61
N PRO A 57 -3.25 -20.17 17.07
CA PRO A 57 -2.77 -20.14 18.46
C PRO A 57 -3.89 -20.11 19.51
N ALA A 58 -5.04 -19.53 19.15
CA ALA A 58 -6.29 -19.54 19.94
C ALA A 58 -7.48 -19.38 18.99
N ALA A 59 -8.69 -19.63 19.47
CA ALA A 59 -9.92 -19.59 18.66
C ALA A 59 -10.18 -18.21 18.03
N ASP A 60 -9.77 -17.13 18.70
CA ASP A 60 -9.91 -15.75 18.25
C ASP A 60 -8.67 -15.23 17.51
N ARG A 61 -7.69 -16.10 17.23
CA ARG A 61 -6.45 -15.72 16.54
C ARG A 61 -6.44 -16.23 15.10
N TRP A 62 -5.81 -15.47 14.26
CA TRP A 62 -5.65 -15.84 12.85
C TRP A 62 -4.57 -16.90 12.68
N SER A 63 -4.83 -17.82 11.74
CA SER A 63 -3.84 -18.74 11.20
C SER A 63 -2.93 -18.04 10.18
N ILE A 64 -1.93 -18.75 9.71
CA ILE A 64 -1.09 -18.28 8.58
C ILE A 64 -1.95 -18.12 7.32
N GLU A 65 -2.81 -19.09 7.01
CA GLU A 65 -3.76 -19.02 5.89
C GLU A 65 -4.66 -17.78 5.98
N ASP A 66 -5.22 -17.49 7.17
CA ASP A 66 -6.05 -16.31 7.40
C ASP A 66 -5.28 -15.00 7.09
N CYS A 67 -4.01 -14.91 7.50
CA CYS A 67 -3.16 -13.77 7.20
C CYS A 67 -2.92 -13.61 5.70
N VAL A 68 -2.66 -14.68 4.95
CA VAL A 68 -2.40 -14.64 3.51
C VAL A 68 -3.67 -14.25 2.74
N LYS A 69 -4.83 -14.85 3.08
CA LYS A 69 -6.12 -14.48 2.50
C LYS A 69 -6.43 -12.99 2.70
N HIS A 70 -6.24 -12.52 3.94
CA HIS A 70 -6.42 -11.11 4.26
C HIS A 70 -5.49 -10.20 3.44
N LEU A 71 -4.21 -10.55 3.31
CA LEU A 71 -3.27 -9.78 2.51
C LEU A 71 -3.67 -9.73 1.04
N ALA A 72 -4.12 -10.84 0.45
CA ALA A 72 -4.55 -10.89 -0.94
C ALA A 72 -5.78 -9.99 -1.22
N ALA A 73 -6.73 -9.97 -0.31
CA ALA A 73 -7.92 -9.10 -0.40
C ALA A 73 -7.58 -7.64 -0.14
N SER A 74 -6.69 -7.38 0.83
CA SER A 74 -6.23 -6.01 1.17
C SER A 74 -5.44 -5.37 0.04
N GLU A 75 -4.61 -6.13 -0.66
CA GLU A 75 -3.83 -5.65 -1.81
C GLU A 75 -4.74 -5.07 -2.90
N ASP A 76 -5.88 -5.73 -3.15
CA ASP A 76 -6.89 -5.26 -4.09
C ASP A 76 -7.58 -3.99 -3.61
N MET A 77 -7.99 -3.97 -2.36
CA MET A 77 -8.65 -2.82 -1.77
C MET A 77 -7.74 -1.57 -1.79
N PHE A 78 -6.46 -1.74 -1.46
CA PHE A 78 -5.51 -0.62 -1.46
C PHE A 78 -5.19 -0.15 -2.87
N TRP A 79 -5.10 -1.07 -3.83
CA TRP A 79 -4.99 -0.70 -5.24
C TRP A 79 -6.18 0.15 -5.69
N GLN A 80 -7.42 -0.30 -5.41
CA GLN A 80 -8.62 0.43 -5.80
C GLN A 80 -8.70 1.81 -5.13
N MET A 81 -8.31 1.91 -3.86
CA MET A 81 -8.26 3.18 -3.15
C MET A 81 -7.25 4.14 -3.78
N MET A 82 -6.03 3.68 -4.03
CA MET A 82 -4.98 4.48 -4.66
C MET A 82 -5.38 4.90 -6.07
N GLU A 83 -5.85 3.97 -6.91
CA GLU A 83 -6.28 4.24 -8.28
C GLU A 83 -7.47 5.21 -8.31
N GLY A 84 -8.45 5.05 -7.42
CA GLY A 84 -9.59 5.96 -7.30
C GLY A 84 -9.16 7.36 -6.87
N THR A 85 -8.19 7.46 -5.97
CA THR A 85 -7.64 8.75 -5.52
C THR A 85 -6.90 9.46 -6.66
N VAL A 86 -6.07 8.75 -7.41
CA VAL A 86 -5.33 9.30 -8.55
C VAL A 86 -6.25 9.72 -9.71
N LYS A 87 -7.35 8.99 -9.94
CA LYS A 87 -8.36 9.33 -10.97
C LYS A 87 -9.24 10.52 -10.58
N SER A 88 -9.26 10.92 -9.33
CA SER A 88 -9.96 12.12 -8.86
C SER A 88 -9.15 13.37 -9.19
N PRO A 89 -9.76 14.58 -9.23
CA PRO A 89 -9.01 15.80 -9.40
C PRO A 89 -7.90 15.92 -8.34
N ALA A 90 -6.72 16.37 -8.77
CA ALA A 90 -5.62 16.68 -7.86
C ALA A 90 -6.06 17.75 -6.83
N ASN A 91 -5.59 17.61 -5.60
CA ASN A 91 -5.94 18.48 -4.48
C ASN A 91 -4.69 18.85 -3.64
N PRO A 92 -3.66 19.45 -4.26
CA PRO A 92 -2.36 19.72 -3.62
C PRO A 92 -2.48 20.62 -2.38
N GLU A 93 -3.54 21.41 -2.26
CA GLU A 93 -3.83 22.25 -1.10
C GLU A 93 -4.06 21.42 0.17
N LYS A 94 -4.49 20.16 0.04
CA LYS A 94 -4.69 19.24 1.17
C LYS A 94 -3.42 18.58 1.68
N ARG A 95 -2.29 18.74 0.99
CA ARG A 95 -1.01 18.18 1.47
C ARG A 95 -0.60 18.73 2.84
N GLY A 96 -0.97 19.99 3.14
CA GLY A 96 -0.76 20.58 4.47
C GLY A 96 -1.53 19.93 5.61
N GLU A 97 -2.55 19.11 5.30
CA GLU A 97 -3.34 18.37 6.29
C GLU A 97 -2.74 16.99 6.63
N ILE A 98 -1.73 16.54 5.89
CA ILE A 98 -1.02 15.28 6.17
C ILE A 98 -0.14 15.49 7.41
N SER A 99 -0.47 14.79 8.48
CA SER A 99 0.16 14.96 9.78
C SER A 99 1.31 13.98 10.07
N VAL A 100 1.58 13.03 9.16
CA VAL A 100 2.61 11.99 9.34
C VAL A 100 3.58 12.00 8.17
N THR A 101 4.87 11.80 8.45
CA THR A 101 5.87 11.56 7.40
C THR A 101 5.73 10.14 6.84
N ASP A 102 6.41 9.86 5.72
CA ASP A 102 6.43 8.52 5.12
C ASP A 102 6.97 7.48 6.11
N GLU A 103 8.05 7.81 6.82
CA GLU A 103 8.67 6.95 7.81
C GLU A 103 7.75 6.69 9.02
N GLN A 104 7.10 7.73 9.52
CA GLN A 104 6.13 7.62 10.63
C GLN A 104 4.94 6.75 10.23
N LEU A 105 4.44 6.90 8.98
CA LEU A 105 3.37 6.06 8.46
C LEU A 105 3.80 4.59 8.43
N VAL A 106 4.96 4.30 7.85
CA VAL A 106 5.50 2.93 7.74
C VAL A 106 5.68 2.31 9.12
N GLN A 107 6.25 3.04 10.08
CA GLN A 107 6.39 2.57 11.46
C GLN A 107 5.04 2.30 12.12
N LYS A 108 4.10 3.24 12.02
CA LYS A 108 2.77 3.12 12.64
C LYS A 108 1.99 1.91 12.10
N ILE A 109 2.05 1.67 10.78
CA ILE A 109 1.36 0.52 10.17
C ILE A 109 2.07 -0.79 10.52
N GLY A 110 3.40 -0.82 10.53
CA GLY A 110 4.19 -2.00 10.86
C GLY A 110 4.18 -2.38 12.34
N ASP A 111 3.81 -1.46 13.24
CA ASP A 111 3.80 -1.68 14.69
C ASP A 111 2.71 -2.68 15.09
N ARG A 112 3.12 -3.78 15.75
CA ARG A 112 2.26 -4.87 16.21
C ARG A 112 1.91 -4.77 17.71
N THR A 113 2.37 -3.76 18.43
CA THR A 113 2.08 -3.59 19.86
C THR A 113 0.58 -3.44 20.13
N ASN A 114 -0.14 -2.80 19.21
CA ASN A 114 -1.57 -2.61 19.30
C ASN A 114 -2.30 -3.47 18.25
N LYS A 115 -3.30 -4.23 18.71
CA LYS A 115 -4.21 -4.95 17.81
C LYS A 115 -5.14 -3.95 17.12
N VAL A 116 -5.24 -4.06 15.80
CA VAL A 116 -6.18 -3.28 14.97
C VAL A 116 -7.26 -4.23 14.46
N LYS A 117 -8.53 -3.87 14.64
CA LYS A 117 -9.63 -4.60 14.03
C LYS A 117 -9.71 -4.24 12.54
N THR A 118 -9.82 -5.26 11.71
CA THR A 118 -10.09 -5.07 10.28
C THR A 118 -11.58 -4.84 10.03
N THR A 119 -11.92 -4.39 8.81
CA THR A 119 -13.31 -4.29 8.37
C THR A 119 -13.89 -5.67 8.11
N GLU A 120 -15.21 -5.79 8.22
CA GLU A 120 -15.93 -7.05 8.02
C GLU A 120 -15.59 -7.72 6.67
N LYS A 121 -15.48 -6.92 5.60
CA LYS A 121 -15.13 -7.40 4.25
C LYS A 121 -13.73 -8.04 4.15
N LEU A 122 -12.84 -7.69 5.06
CA LEU A 122 -11.46 -8.20 5.11
C LEU A 122 -11.25 -9.23 6.23
N MET A 123 -12.32 -9.65 6.90
CA MET A 123 -12.26 -10.78 7.82
C MET A 123 -12.03 -12.07 7.02
N PRO A 124 -11.13 -12.97 7.46
CA PRO A 124 -10.77 -14.19 6.71
C PRO A 124 -11.98 -15.07 6.32
N GLU A 125 -13.00 -15.13 7.15
CA GLU A 125 -14.25 -15.87 6.90
C GLU A 125 -15.08 -15.31 5.74
N ASN A 126 -14.86 -14.06 5.37
CA ASN A 126 -15.58 -13.37 4.27
C ASN A 126 -14.75 -13.32 2.97
N ILE A 127 -13.57 -13.94 2.95
CA ILE A 127 -12.64 -13.92 1.82
C ILE A 127 -12.62 -15.30 1.18
N SER A 128 -13.01 -15.38 -0.10
CA SER A 128 -13.11 -16.62 -0.85
C SER A 128 -11.85 -16.89 -1.66
N PHE A 129 -10.88 -17.61 -1.05
CA PHE A 129 -9.81 -18.31 -1.74
C PHE A 129 -9.85 -19.77 -1.33
N LYS A 130 -9.60 -20.66 -2.29
CA LYS A 130 -9.62 -22.10 -2.09
C LYS A 130 -8.61 -22.53 -1.01
N ASP A 131 -7.40 -22.02 -1.11
CA ASP A 131 -6.27 -22.36 -0.24
C ASP A 131 -5.27 -21.19 -0.16
N THR A 132 -4.20 -21.42 0.60
CA THR A 132 -3.12 -20.42 0.79
C THR A 132 -2.37 -20.12 -0.51
N ASP A 133 -2.22 -21.11 -1.39
CA ASP A 133 -1.47 -20.95 -2.64
C ASP A 133 -2.24 -20.04 -3.60
N GLU A 134 -3.55 -20.25 -3.77
CA GLU A 134 -4.40 -19.37 -4.58
C GLU A 134 -4.40 -17.93 -4.04
N ALA A 135 -4.51 -17.77 -2.72
CA ALA A 135 -4.44 -16.46 -2.08
C ALA A 135 -3.09 -15.77 -2.32
N PHE A 136 -1.98 -16.51 -2.17
CA PHE A 136 -0.64 -15.96 -2.37
C PHE A 136 -0.38 -15.59 -3.84
N GLU A 137 -0.81 -16.41 -4.79
CA GLU A 137 -0.70 -16.09 -6.22
C GLU A 137 -1.53 -14.85 -6.58
N SER A 138 -2.74 -14.69 -6.02
CA SER A 138 -3.55 -13.50 -6.17
C SER A 138 -2.84 -12.25 -5.61
N PHE A 139 -2.29 -12.35 -4.38
CA PHE A 139 -1.48 -11.31 -3.77
C PHE A 139 -0.31 -10.92 -4.67
N LYS A 140 0.48 -11.91 -5.11
CA LYS A 140 1.66 -11.69 -5.95
C LYS A 140 1.32 -10.98 -7.26
N LYS A 141 0.28 -11.42 -7.96
CA LYS A 141 -0.17 -10.80 -9.22
C LYS A 141 -0.50 -9.31 -9.04
N LYS A 142 -1.16 -8.96 -7.93
CA LYS A 142 -1.51 -7.57 -7.63
C LYS A 142 -0.29 -6.75 -7.21
N ARG A 143 0.61 -7.35 -6.43
CA ARG A 143 1.87 -6.76 -6.04
C ARG A 143 2.76 -6.44 -7.25
N ASP A 144 2.87 -7.37 -8.20
CA ASP A 144 3.61 -7.17 -9.44
C ASP A 144 3.02 -5.99 -10.25
N LYS A 145 1.67 -5.91 -10.34
CA LYS A 145 0.98 -4.79 -10.98
C LYS A 145 1.29 -3.46 -10.30
N LEU A 146 1.25 -3.41 -8.97
CA LEU A 146 1.57 -2.20 -8.22
C LEU A 146 3.03 -1.79 -8.41
N MET A 147 3.96 -2.74 -8.36
CA MET A 147 5.39 -2.47 -8.58
C MET A 147 5.64 -1.92 -9.99
N GLU A 148 4.98 -2.46 -11.02
CA GLU A 148 5.10 -1.97 -12.40
C GLU A 148 4.54 -0.56 -12.53
N TYR A 149 3.37 -0.30 -11.94
CA TYR A 149 2.79 1.03 -11.88
C TYR A 149 3.75 2.03 -11.22
N VAL A 150 4.31 1.70 -10.04
CA VAL A 150 5.27 2.59 -9.34
C VAL A 150 6.51 2.86 -10.20
N LYS A 151 6.99 1.89 -10.96
CA LYS A 151 8.17 2.06 -11.83
C LYS A 151 7.91 3.02 -12.99
N SER A 152 6.72 3.04 -13.55
CA SER A 152 6.43 3.67 -14.84
C SER A 152 5.50 4.87 -14.78
N THR A 153 4.71 5.04 -13.71
CA THR A 153 3.71 6.12 -13.63
C THR A 153 4.33 7.51 -13.70
N ASN A 154 3.64 8.41 -14.38
CA ASN A 154 3.88 9.85 -14.35
C ASN A 154 2.80 10.61 -13.56
N ASP A 155 1.94 9.89 -12.84
CA ASP A 155 0.90 10.50 -12.03
C ASP A 155 1.50 11.29 -10.86
N GLU A 156 0.86 12.41 -10.53
CA GLU A 156 1.27 13.30 -9.43
C GLU A 156 0.87 12.73 -8.07
N LEU A 157 1.39 11.55 -7.70
CA LEU A 157 0.95 10.79 -6.53
C LEU A 157 0.89 11.62 -5.24
N ARG A 158 1.79 12.61 -5.09
CA ARG A 158 1.84 13.50 -3.93
C ARG A 158 0.72 14.55 -3.93
N ASN A 159 0.15 14.86 -5.09
CA ASN A 159 -0.89 15.87 -5.24
C ASN A 159 -2.31 15.28 -5.20
N HIS A 160 -2.43 13.97 -4.99
CA HIS A 160 -3.70 13.27 -4.80
C HIS A 160 -3.80 12.78 -3.36
N VAL A 161 -4.50 13.52 -2.53
CA VAL A 161 -4.65 13.28 -1.08
C VAL A 161 -6.03 12.69 -0.80
N ALA A 162 -6.06 11.62 -0.01
CA ALA A 162 -7.28 10.93 0.44
C ALA A 162 -7.43 10.99 1.96
N THR A 163 -8.69 10.97 2.42
CA THR A 163 -9.01 10.75 3.83
C THR A 163 -9.09 9.26 4.11
N THR A 164 -8.37 8.80 5.12
CA THR A 164 -8.38 7.41 5.59
C THR A 164 -8.71 7.37 7.09
N PRO A 165 -9.03 6.21 7.66
CA PRO A 165 -9.17 6.06 9.11
C PRO A 165 -7.92 6.46 9.91
N LEU A 166 -6.77 6.57 9.25
CA LEU A 166 -5.49 6.99 9.85
C LEU A 166 -5.22 8.49 9.74
N GLY A 167 -6.12 9.23 9.08
CA GLY A 167 -5.97 10.63 8.72
C GLY A 167 -5.76 10.84 7.22
N MET A 168 -5.30 12.03 6.86
CA MET A 168 -5.00 12.37 5.48
C MET A 168 -3.68 11.72 5.04
N VAL A 169 -3.68 11.14 3.86
CA VAL A 169 -2.50 10.52 3.23
C VAL A 169 -2.51 10.83 1.72
N ASP A 170 -1.35 10.98 1.11
CA ASP A 170 -1.26 11.06 -0.35
C ASP A 170 -1.19 9.66 -1.01
N SER A 171 -1.34 9.62 -2.34
CA SER A 171 -1.35 8.35 -3.09
C SER A 171 0.00 7.62 -3.03
N TYR A 172 1.13 8.32 -2.86
CA TYR A 172 2.41 7.69 -2.62
C TYR A 172 2.45 7.02 -1.23
N GLN A 173 1.91 7.67 -0.21
CA GLN A 173 1.78 7.10 1.12
C GLN A 173 0.86 5.86 1.16
N LEU A 174 -0.18 5.80 0.30
CA LEU A 174 -1.00 4.58 0.15
C LEU A 174 -0.18 3.40 -0.38
N ILE A 175 0.78 3.65 -1.27
CA ILE A 175 1.72 2.62 -1.75
C ILE A 175 2.61 2.11 -0.61
N LEU A 176 3.18 3.03 0.18
CA LEU A 176 4.00 2.67 1.35
C LEU A 176 3.19 1.93 2.41
N PHE A 177 1.94 2.35 2.63
CA PHE A 177 0.99 1.67 3.50
C PHE A 177 0.83 0.21 3.09
N THR A 178 0.61 -0.06 1.80
CA THR A 178 0.43 -1.42 1.27
C THR A 178 1.63 -2.32 1.60
N ALA A 179 2.84 -1.80 1.43
CA ALA A 179 4.06 -2.54 1.79
C ALA A 179 4.20 -2.75 3.31
N ALA A 180 3.98 -1.71 4.11
CA ALA A 180 4.06 -1.79 5.57
C ALA A 180 3.00 -2.74 6.16
N HIS A 181 1.80 -2.78 5.58
CA HIS A 181 0.73 -3.70 5.95
C HIS A 181 1.13 -5.17 5.72
N THR A 182 1.77 -5.45 4.59
CA THR A 182 2.32 -6.79 4.34
C THR A 182 3.36 -7.18 5.39
N ASN A 183 4.27 -6.27 5.72
CA ASN A 183 5.26 -6.50 6.78
C ASN A 183 4.58 -6.78 8.13
N ARG A 184 3.54 -6.03 8.49
CA ARG A 184 2.76 -6.23 9.72
C ARG A 184 2.21 -7.66 9.84
N HIS A 185 1.60 -8.18 8.76
CA HIS A 185 1.06 -9.54 8.75
C HIS A 185 2.14 -10.61 8.60
N THR A 186 3.26 -10.32 7.97
CA THR A 186 4.44 -11.20 7.98
C THR A 186 4.96 -11.40 9.41
N GLN A 187 5.03 -10.33 10.22
CA GLN A 187 5.37 -10.43 11.64
C GLN A 187 4.33 -11.27 12.41
N GLN A 188 3.03 -11.11 12.10
CA GLN A 188 1.98 -11.94 12.69
C GLN A 188 2.17 -13.42 12.37
N ILE A 189 2.54 -13.77 11.15
CA ILE A 189 2.87 -15.15 10.76
C ILE A 189 4.06 -15.68 11.57
N ILE A 190 5.09 -14.85 11.78
CA ILE A 190 6.23 -15.23 12.62
C ILE A 190 5.78 -15.50 14.08
N GLU A 191 4.89 -14.68 14.62
CA GLU A 191 4.30 -14.90 15.96
C GLU A 191 3.53 -16.23 16.02
N VAL A 192 2.73 -16.56 14.98
CA VAL A 192 2.02 -17.85 14.90
C VAL A 192 3.00 -19.03 14.90
N LYS A 193 4.08 -18.95 14.12
CA LYS A 193 5.12 -19.98 14.04
C LYS A 193 5.92 -20.15 15.33
N ALA A 194 5.98 -19.10 16.15
CA ALA A 194 6.67 -19.13 17.44
C ALA A 194 5.81 -19.70 18.59
N ASP A 195 4.54 -20.03 18.34
CA ASP A 195 3.67 -20.63 19.35
C ASP A 195 4.21 -22.00 19.80
N PRO A 196 4.26 -22.30 21.11
CA PRO A 196 4.74 -23.61 21.61
C PRO A 196 3.98 -24.83 21.05
N ASN A 197 2.72 -24.65 20.66
CA ASN A 197 1.87 -25.70 20.10
C ASN A 197 1.87 -25.72 18.56
N PHE A 198 2.72 -24.91 17.90
CA PHE A 198 2.79 -24.91 16.44
C PHE A 198 3.20 -26.30 15.94
N PRO A 199 2.48 -26.90 14.95
CA PRO A 199 2.76 -28.25 14.45
C PRO A 199 4.20 -28.38 13.94
N LYS A 200 4.82 -29.54 14.23
CA LYS A 200 6.18 -29.87 13.78
C LYS A 200 6.16 -30.44 12.37
#